data_ff48e8395c7a791291b2af2ab3571dbe
#
_entry.id   ff48e8395c7a791291b2af2ab3571dbe
#
_cell.length_a   1.000
_cell.length_b   1.000
_cell.length_c   1.000
_cell.angle_alpha   90.00
_cell.angle_beta   90.00
_cell.angle_gamma   90.00
#
_symmetry.space_group_name_H-M   'P 1'
#
loop_
_entity.id
_entity.type
_entity.pdbx_description
1 polymer ?
#
loop_
_entity_poly.entity_id
_entity_poly.type
_entity_poly.pdbx_seq_one_letter_code
_entity_poly.pdbx_strand_id
1 'polypeptide(L)'
;MEMIARNKFKLAGLINISDAFLGVLMVVIIIAAAFLNSDTLINYGRWGSEWMELQSMKTAASSYTGLRYDGATPTSADDLVNGVAAADSIDGADHQDLMSPKSGRWVNGTYNDAWGQPFSFTTDGDGDRCIISGGIDMQIGTTDDLKVYY
;
A
#
# COMPACT_ATOMS: atom_id res chain seq x y z
N MET A 1 -22.46 -58.25 -28.93
CA MET A 1 -21.45 -57.65 -28.03
C MET A 1 -20.88 -56.33 -28.54
N GLU A 2 -20.71 -56.12 -29.86
CA GLU A 2 -20.14 -54.91 -30.46
C GLU A 2 -21.00 -53.63 -30.31
N MET A 3 -22.32 -53.74 -30.28
CA MET A 3 -23.22 -52.57 -30.23
C MET A 3 -23.18 -51.86 -28.85
N ILE A 4 -22.93 -52.60 -27.79
CA ILE A 4 -22.80 -52.00 -26.43
C ILE A 4 -21.47 -51.26 -26.27
N ALA A 5 -20.40 -51.73 -26.90
CA ALA A 5 -19.10 -51.06 -26.88
C ALA A 5 -19.10 -49.71 -27.63
N ARG A 6 -19.78 -49.63 -28.80
CA ARG A 6 -19.90 -48.38 -29.58
C ARG A 6 -20.67 -47.28 -28.85
N ASN A 7 -21.71 -47.63 -28.08
CA ASN A 7 -22.45 -46.63 -27.29
C ASN A 7 -21.67 -46.13 -26.08
N LYS A 8 -20.84 -46.96 -25.43
CA LYS A 8 -19.97 -46.50 -24.33
C LYS A 8 -18.90 -45.51 -24.84
N PHE A 9 -18.32 -45.74 -26.01
CA PHE A 9 -17.34 -44.80 -26.56
C PHE A 9 -17.95 -43.44 -26.96
N LYS A 10 -19.19 -43.42 -27.51
CA LYS A 10 -19.88 -42.18 -27.80
C LYS A 10 -20.25 -41.38 -26.57
N LEU A 11 -20.65 -42.08 -25.48
CA LEU A 11 -21.01 -41.42 -24.23
C LEU A 11 -19.76 -40.85 -23.54
N ALA A 12 -18.64 -41.55 -23.56
CA ALA A 12 -17.37 -41.07 -23.00
C ALA A 12 -16.83 -39.83 -23.75
N GLY A 13 -16.99 -39.79 -25.10
CA GLY A 13 -16.62 -38.62 -25.87
C GLY A 13 -17.51 -37.39 -25.60
N LEU A 14 -18.80 -37.60 -25.39
CA LEU A 14 -19.74 -36.54 -25.06
C LEU A 14 -19.49 -35.94 -23.65
N ILE A 15 -19.15 -36.80 -22.67
CA ILE A 15 -18.79 -36.38 -21.32
C ILE A 15 -17.49 -35.55 -21.38
N ASN A 16 -16.48 -35.98 -22.11
CA ASN A 16 -15.23 -35.25 -22.23
C ASN A 16 -15.39 -33.86 -22.90
N ILE A 17 -16.28 -33.73 -23.88
CA ILE A 17 -16.56 -32.43 -24.53
C ILE A 17 -17.30 -31.50 -23.56
N SER A 18 -18.22 -32.04 -22.80
CA SER A 18 -18.97 -31.28 -21.79
C SER A 18 -18.04 -30.80 -20.67
N ASP A 19 -17.14 -31.67 -20.19
CA ASP A 19 -16.17 -31.32 -19.15
C ASP A 19 -15.14 -30.29 -19.64
N ALA A 20 -14.67 -30.41 -20.88
CA ALA A 20 -13.80 -29.43 -21.49
C ALA A 20 -14.48 -28.06 -21.65
N PHE A 21 -15.75 -28.05 -22.08
CA PHE A 21 -16.55 -26.82 -22.19
C PHE A 21 -16.78 -26.18 -20.82
N LEU A 22 -17.11 -26.98 -19.80
CA LEU A 22 -17.27 -26.49 -18.42
C LEU A 22 -15.97 -25.89 -17.88
N GLY A 23 -14.84 -26.53 -18.15
CA GLY A 23 -13.52 -26.04 -17.77
C GLY A 23 -13.18 -24.69 -18.42
N VAL A 24 -13.42 -24.55 -19.73
CA VAL A 24 -13.23 -23.27 -20.44
C VAL A 24 -14.16 -22.19 -19.91
N LEU A 25 -15.44 -22.51 -19.65
CA LEU A 25 -16.42 -21.58 -19.11
C LEU A 25 -15.97 -21.07 -17.73
N MET A 26 -15.48 -21.95 -16.84
CA MET A 26 -14.98 -21.58 -15.51
C MET A 26 -13.77 -20.65 -15.61
N VAL A 27 -12.82 -20.92 -16.51
CA VAL A 27 -11.66 -20.06 -16.75
C VAL A 27 -12.10 -18.66 -17.23
N VAL A 28 -13.05 -18.59 -18.16
CA VAL A 28 -13.60 -17.32 -18.65
C VAL A 28 -14.29 -16.54 -17.54
N ILE A 29 -15.07 -17.20 -16.67
CA ILE A 29 -15.71 -16.55 -15.51
C ILE A 29 -14.68 -16.02 -14.54
N ILE A 30 -13.62 -16.77 -14.23
CA ILE A 30 -12.54 -16.34 -13.33
C ILE A 30 -11.81 -15.13 -13.92
N ILE A 31 -11.48 -15.15 -15.19
CA ILE A 31 -10.84 -14.04 -15.89
C ILE A 31 -11.75 -12.81 -15.87
N ALA A 32 -13.04 -12.97 -16.23
CA ALA A 32 -14.00 -11.87 -16.19
C ALA A 32 -14.17 -11.29 -14.77
N ALA A 33 -14.26 -12.13 -13.75
CA ALA A 33 -14.33 -11.69 -12.35
C ALA A 33 -13.06 -10.95 -11.91
N ALA A 34 -11.87 -11.39 -12.33
CA ALA A 34 -10.62 -10.71 -12.07
C ALA A 34 -10.55 -9.32 -12.74
N PHE A 35 -11.01 -9.20 -13.98
CA PHE A 35 -11.08 -7.90 -14.67
C PHE A 35 -12.11 -6.95 -14.06
N LEU A 36 -13.28 -7.44 -13.65
CA LEU A 36 -14.32 -6.62 -13.03
C LEU A 36 -13.94 -6.11 -11.63
N ASN A 37 -13.01 -6.78 -10.95
CA ASN A 37 -12.55 -6.41 -9.61
C ASN A 37 -11.09 -5.90 -9.60
N SER A 38 -10.50 -5.64 -10.77
CA SER A 38 -9.08 -5.22 -10.87
C SER A 38 -8.79 -3.96 -10.05
N ASP A 39 -9.64 -2.94 -10.12
CA ASP A 39 -9.45 -1.69 -9.38
C ASP A 39 -9.53 -1.92 -7.87
N THR A 40 -10.44 -2.79 -7.43
CA THR A 40 -10.54 -3.17 -6.01
C THR A 40 -9.28 -3.90 -5.54
N LEU A 41 -8.77 -4.86 -6.32
CA LEU A 41 -7.55 -5.59 -5.98
C LEU A 41 -6.31 -4.69 -5.97
N ILE A 42 -6.21 -3.78 -6.94
CA ILE A 42 -5.13 -2.78 -7.01
C ILE A 42 -5.19 -1.86 -5.78
N ASN A 43 -6.37 -1.39 -5.42
CA ASN A 43 -6.56 -0.53 -4.26
C ASN A 43 -6.22 -1.24 -2.94
N TYR A 44 -6.59 -2.51 -2.77
CA TYR A 44 -6.16 -3.30 -1.61
C TYR A 44 -4.63 -3.47 -1.56
N GLY A 45 -3.99 -3.71 -2.70
CA GLY A 45 -2.54 -3.78 -2.79
C GLY A 45 -1.86 -2.45 -2.42
N ARG A 46 -2.39 -1.34 -2.92
CA ARG A 46 -1.94 0.01 -2.55
C ARG A 46 -2.13 0.28 -1.06
N TRP A 47 -3.28 -0.06 -0.51
CA TRP A 47 -3.61 0.13 0.90
C TRP A 47 -2.64 -0.62 1.81
N GLY A 48 -2.36 -1.91 1.52
CA GLY A 48 -1.38 -2.69 2.28
C GLY A 48 0.04 -2.12 2.18
N SER A 49 0.45 -1.70 0.98
CA SER A 49 1.76 -1.04 0.77
C SER A 49 1.86 0.29 1.52
N GLU A 50 0.77 1.05 1.56
CA GLU A 50 0.70 2.34 2.25
C GLU A 50 0.77 2.18 3.76
N TRP A 51 0.07 1.19 4.30
CA TRP A 51 0.15 0.89 5.72
C TRP A 51 1.58 0.58 6.18
N MET A 52 2.31 -0.23 5.40
CA MET A 52 3.71 -0.54 5.69
C MET A 52 4.60 0.72 5.61
N GLU A 53 4.33 1.61 4.66
CA GLU A 53 5.04 2.89 4.53
C GLU A 53 4.81 3.77 5.74
N LEU A 54 3.56 3.95 6.15
CA LEU A 54 3.20 4.72 7.34
C LEU A 54 3.86 4.17 8.62
N GLN A 55 3.98 2.85 8.77
CA GLN A 55 4.70 2.26 9.91
C GLN A 55 6.20 2.58 9.86
N SER A 56 6.80 2.59 8.67
CA SER A 56 8.18 3.03 8.48
C SER A 56 8.36 4.50 8.82
N MET A 57 7.46 5.37 8.34
CA MET A 57 7.46 6.80 8.64
C MET A 57 7.26 7.08 10.14
N LYS A 58 6.37 6.35 10.80
CA LYS A 58 6.21 6.41 12.28
C LYS A 58 7.52 6.15 12.99
N THR A 59 8.22 5.09 12.63
CA THR A 59 9.51 4.73 13.24
C THR A 59 10.55 5.82 13.00
N ALA A 60 10.63 6.32 11.76
CA ALA A 60 11.53 7.40 11.39
C ALA A 60 11.21 8.71 12.14
N ALA A 61 9.91 9.05 12.29
CA ALA A 61 9.47 10.25 12.99
C ALA A 61 9.79 10.20 14.50
N SER A 62 9.61 9.03 15.12
CA SER A 62 10.02 8.81 16.52
C SER A 62 11.55 8.95 16.67
N SER A 63 12.32 8.39 15.73
CA SER A 63 13.78 8.53 15.74
C SER A 63 14.21 9.98 15.53
N TYR A 64 13.62 10.69 14.59
CA TYR A 64 13.89 12.11 14.31
C TYR A 64 13.71 12.95 15.58
N THR A 65 12.56 12.81 16.25
CA THR A 65 12.26 13.53 17.50
C THR A 65 13.26 13.18 18.63
N GLY A 66 13.62 11.89 18.73
CA GLY A 66 14.57 11.43 19.75
C GLY A 66 16.02 11.87 19.51
N LEU A 67 16.40 12.15 18.27
CA LEU A 67 17.74 12.60 17.90
C LEU A 67 17.92 14.11 18.05
N ARG A 68 16.86 14.89 18.00
CA ARG A 68 16.93 16.35 18.13
C ARG A 68 17.06 16.79 19.59
N TYR A 69 18.02 17.68 19.86
CA TYR A 69 18.23 18.21 21.22
C TYR A 69 17.07 19.07 21.71
N ASP A 70 16.29 19.70 20.81
CA ASP A 70 15.12 20.52 21.11
C ASP A 70 13.81 19.72 21.17
N GLY A 71 13.86 18.41 20.88
CA GLY A 71 12.69 17.56 20.81
C GLY A 71 11.68 17.93 19.71
N ALA A 72 12.11 18.73 18.74
CA ALA A 72 11.25 19.10 17.61
C ALA A 72 10.87 17.86 16.79
N THR A 73 9.66 17.89 16.24
CA THR A 73 9.12 16.78 15.44
C THR A 73 9.18 17.10 13.96
N PRO A 74 9.20 16.06 13.11
CA PRO A 74 9.13 16.25 11.67
C PRO A 74 7.79 16.89 11.30
N THR A 75 7.83 17.75 10.30
CA THR A 75 6.67 18.45 9.73
C THR A 75 6.33 17.95 8.34
N SER A 76 7.22 17.16 7.76
CA SER A 76 7.08 16.59 6.42
C SER A 76 7.86 15.28 6.30
N ALA A 77 7.60 14.53 5.22
CA ALA A 77 8.38 13.36 4.90
C ALA A 77 9.83 13.71 4.49
N ASP A 78 10.05 14.94 4.00
CA ASP A 78 11.37 15.46 3.66
C ASP A 78 12.29 15.53 4.88
N ASP A 79 11.75 15.91 6.04
CA ASP A 79 12.50 15.94 7.31
C ASP A 79 13.00 14.53 7.67
N LEU A 80 12.23 13.48 7.36
CA LEU A 80 12.61 12.10 7.63
C LEU A 80 13.70 11.58 6.69
N VAL A 81 13.70 12.05 5.46
CA VAL A 81 14.74 11.70 4.46
C VAL A 81 16.01 12.48 4.71
N ASN A 82 15.90 13.79 4.94
CA ASN A 82 17.05 14.66 5.23
C ASN A 82 17.65 14.38 6.61
N GLY A 83 16.83 13.90 7.55
CA GLY A 83 17.26 13.52 8.89
C GLY A 83 17.58 14.71 9.79
N VAL A 84 18.47 14.51 10.76
CA VAL A 84 18.88 15.51 11.76
C VAL A 84 20.34 15.89 11.54
N ALA A 85 20.58 17.16 11.23
CA ALA A 85 21.94 17.67 11.09
C ALA A 85 22.71 17.63 12.40
N ALA A 86 24.03 17.49 12.33
CA ALA A 86 24.91 17.42 13.52
C ALA A 86 24.73 18.60 14.49
N ALA A 87 24.43 19.80 13.98
CA ALA A 87 24.20 21.00 14.80
C ALA A 87 22.93 20.92 15.65
N ASP A 88 21.95 20.12 15.23
CA ASP A 88 20.63 19.96 15.87
C ASP A 88 20.49 18.63 16.62
N SER A 89 21.51 17.74 16.49
CA SER A 89 21.52 16.42 17.09
C SER A 89 22.00 16.44 18.54
N ILE A 90 21.44 15.57 19.38
CA ILE A 90 21.83 15.41 20.80
C ILE A 90 23.26 14.89 20.99
N ASP A 91 23.80 14.15 20.02
CA ASP A 91 25.13 13.55 20.06
C ASP A 91 26.15 14.29 19.17
N GLY A 92 25.71 15.35 18.49
CA GLY A 92 26.55 16.14 17.60
C GLY A 92 26.92 15.43 16.29
N ALA A 93 26.26 14.31 15.97
CA ALA A 93 26.45 13.58 14.71
C ALA A 93 25.37 13.90 13.70
N ASP A 94 25.72 13.76 12.40
CA ASP A 94 24.79 13.89 11.29
C ASP A 94 24.01 12.58 11.09
N HIS A 95 22.69 12.63 11.21
CA HIS A 95 21.80 11.50 11.07
C HIS A 95 20.91 11.69 9.86
N GLN A 96 21.36 11.20 8.71
CA GLN A 96 20.62 11.24 7.45
C GLN A 96 19.87 9.93 7.21
N ASP A 97 18.95 9.98 6.23
CA ASP A 97 18.24 8.80 5.73
C ASP A 97 17.51 7.99 6.81
N LEU A 98 16.81 8.67 7.75
CA LEU A 98 15.96 8.00 8.74
C LEU A 98 14.87 7.18 8.08
N MET A 99 14.53 7.55 6.84
CA MET A 99 13.61 6.83 5.97
C MET A 99 14.16 6.77 4.55
N SER A 100 14.09 5.58 3.92
CA SER A 100 14.40 5.44 2.49
C SER A 100 13.14 5.60 1.67
N PRO A 101 13.03 6.67 0.85
CA PRO A 101 11.82 6.90 0.06
C PRO A 101 11.67 5.84 -1.03
N LYS A 102 10.45 5.38 -1.26
CA LYS A 102 10.15 4.48 -2.37
C LYS A 102 10.28 5.20 -3.71
N SER A 103 10.89 4.51 -4.66
CA SER A 103 11.01 4.98 -6.04
C SER A 103 9.64 5.33 -6.65
N GLY A 104 9.56 6.46 -7.33
CA GLY A 104 8.34 6.91 -8.02
C GLY A 104 7.32 7.65 -7.15
N ARG A 105 7.54 7.74 -5.83
CA ARG A 105 6.66 8.53 -4.94
C ARG A 105 7.16 9.96 -4.72
N TRP A 106 8.38 10.23 -5.09
CA TRP A 106 8.96 11.57 -5.00
C TRP A 106 8.59 12.37 -6.25
N VAL A 107 7.68 13.32 -6.12
CA VAL A 107 7.18 14.13 -7.24
C VAL A 107 7.30 15.60 -6.90
N ASN A 108 8.03 16.36 -7.73
CA ASN A 108 8.23 17.81 -7.57
C ASN A 108 8.78 18.23 -6.18
N GLY A 109 9.64 17.42 -5.60
CA GLY A 109 10.24 17.71 -4.29
C GLY A 109 9.34 17.34 -3.10
N THR A 110 8.25 16.62 -3.31
CA THR A 110 7.33 16.18 -2.27
C THR A 110 7.17 14.66 -2.30
N TYR A 111 7.23 14.03 -1.15
CA TYR A 111 6.98 12.61 -1.02
C TYR A 111 5.48 12.34 -0.85
N ASN A 112 4.92 11.57 -1.78
CA ASN A 112 3.48 11.34 -1.88
C ASN A 112 3.09 9.93 -1.44
N ASP A 113 1.83 9.78 -1.06
CA ASP A 113 1.20 8.50 -0.76
C ASP A 113 0.94 7.66 -2.03
N ALA A 114 0.33 6.48 -1.88
CA ALA A 114 0.06 5.55 -3.00
C ALA A 114 -0.94 6.11 -4.03
N TRP A 115 -1.65 7.16 -3.69
CA TRP A 115 -2.65 7.82 -4.54
C TRP A 115 -2.16 9.15 -5.11
N GLY A 116 -0.93 9.55 -4.75
CA GLY A 116 -0.28 10.74 -5.31
C GLY A 116 -0.51 12.01 -4.51
N GLN A 117 -0.98 11.90 -3.25
CA GLN A 117 -1.15 13.04 -2.35
C GLN A 117 0.00 13.11 -1.34
N PRO A 118 0.42 14.31 -0.93
CA PRO A 118 1.38 14.46 0.15
C PRO A 118 0.86 13.88 1.47
N PHE A 119 1.74 13.25 2.24
CA PHE A 119 1.42 12.89 3.62
C PHE A 119 1.20 14.13 4.48
N SER A 120 0.21 14.08 5.35
CA SER A 120 -0.05 15.14 6.33
C SER A 120 0.57 14.79 7.68
N PHE A 121 1.43 15.68 8.18
CA PHE A 121 1.99 15.61 9.53
C PHE A 121 1.23 16.59 10.41
N THR A 122 0.52 16.11 11.40
CA THR A 122 -0.38 16.93 12.21
C THR A 122 -0.48 16.42 13.63
N THR A 123 -1.20 17.19 14.44
CA THR A 123 -1.57 16.80 15.80
C THR A 123 -3.08 16.65 15.84
N ASP A 124 -3.58 15.57 16.40
CA ASP A 124 -5.03 15.34 16.51
C ASP A 124 -5.67 16.14 17.65
N GLY A 125 -6.98 15.93 17.88
CA GLY A 125 -7.76 16.66 18.87
C GLY A 125 -7.34 16.37 20.32
N ASP A 126 -6.64 15.26 20.57
CA ASP A 126 -6.15 14.85 21.90
C ASP A 126 -4.70 15.32 22.14
N GLY A 127 -4.08 15.90 21.15
CA GLY A 127 -2.71 16.40 21.22
C GLY A 127 -1.67 15.39 20.76
N ASP A 128 -2.09 14.23 20.25
CA ASP A 128 -1.20 13.19 19.75
C ASP A 128 -0.76 13.47 18.30
N ARG A 129 0.52 13.28 18.05
CA ARG A 129 1.11 13.52 16.73
C ARG A 129 0.85 12.35 15.83
N CYS A 130 0.47 12.66 14.59
CA CYS A 130 0.14 11.63 13.62
C CYS A 130 0.55 12.00 12.19
N ILE A 131 0.77 10.94 11.40
CA ILE A 131 0.98 11.01 9.95
C ILE A 131 -0.24 10.39 9.29
N ILE A 132 -0.80 11.10 8.31
CA ILE A 132 -2.04 10.72 7.62
C ILE A 132 -1.78 10.64 6.12
N SER A 133 -2.25 9.55 5.49
CA SER A 133 -2.48 9.45 4.04
C SER A 133 -3.95 9.65 3.77
N GLY A 134 -4.31 10.44 2.77
CA GLY A 134 -5.69 10.74 2.41
C GLY A 134 -6.45 9.62 1.71
N GLY A 135 -5.86 8.41 1.64
CA GLY A 135 -6.56 7.24 1.13
C GLY A 135 -6.97 7.33 -0.35
N ILE A 136 -7.98 6.55 -0.71
CA ILE A 136 -8.44 6.38 -2.10
C ILE A 136 -9.09 7.66 -2.63
N ASP A 137 -9.81 8.37 -1.79
CA ASP A 137 -10.53 9.60 -2.19
C ASP A 137 -9.61 10.85 -2.21
N MET A 138 -8.35 10.69 -1.78
CA MET A 138 -7.31 11.72 -1.76
C MET A 138 -7.69 12.94 -0.88
N GLN A 139 -8.52 12.76 0.14
CA GLN A 139 -8.98 13.82 1.03
C GLN A 139 -8.68 13.44 2.47
N ILE A 140 -8.06 14.36 3.22
CA ILE A 140 -7.83 14.18 4.67
C ILE A 140 -9.12 14.47 5.44
N GLY A 141 -9.43 13.62 6.43
CA GLY A 141 -10.61 13.74 7.27
C GLY A 141 -11.76 12.81 6.87
N THR A 142 -11.50 11.83 6.03
CA THR A 142 -12.49 10.86 5.54
C THR A 142 -12.30 9.48 6.17
N THR A 143 -13.19 8.53 5.85
CA THR A 143 -13.20 7.20 6.50
C THR A 143 -12.17 6.23 5.95
N ASP A 144 -11.56 6.52 4.81
CA ASP A 144 -10.53 5.72 4.17
C ASP A 144 -9.11 6.23 4.44
N ASP A 145 -8.97 7.28 5.27
CA ASP A 145 -7.69 7.76 5.75
C ASP A 145 -6.91 6.65 6.47
N LEU A 146 -5.62 6.57 6.16
CA LEU A 146 -4.67 5.78 6.93
C LEU A 146 -3.90 6.69 7.87
N LYS A 147 -3.90 6.38 9.16
CA LYS A 147 -3.27 7.18 10.19
C LYS A 147 -2.36 6.36 11.08
N VAL A 148 -1.20 6.90 11.41
CA VAL A 148 -0.29 6.35 12.42
C VAL A 148 0.13 7.44 13.41
N TYR A 149 0.26 7.07 14.68
CA TYR A 149 0.71 7.97 15.74
C TYR A 149 2.17 7.70 16.11
N TYR A 150 2.93 8.74 16.47
CA TYR A 150 4.36 8.66 16.81
C TYR A 150 4.75 9.59 17.97
#